data_fb2dc69c41d1d0cb7ece99df14a83108
#
_entry.id   fb2dc69c41d1d0cb7ece99df14a83108
#
_cell.length_a   1.000
_cell.length_b   1.000
_cell.length_c   1.000
_cell.angle_alpha   90.00
_cell.angle_beta   90.00
_cell.angle_gamma   90.00
#
_symmetry.space_group_name_H-M   'P 1'
#
loop_
_entity.id
_entity.type
_entity.pdbx_description
1 polymer ?
#
loop_
_entity_poly.entity_id
_entity_poly.type
_entity_poly.pdbx_seq_one_letter_code
_entity_poly.pdbx_strand_id
1 'polypeptide(L)'
;MHSAARNSAYEYGIEVTIGDNVWIGGNTVILPGVHIGDNVVIGGGSVVTKDIPDWSIAAGNPCKVIRKITEEDKQYYFRDRKFDDEAWEVIKNL
;
A
#
# COMPACT_ATOMS: atom_id res chain seq x y z
N MET A 1 9.78 6.92 -0.52
CA MET A 1 9.31 7.30 -0.94
C MET A 1 9.25 8.36 -1.14
N HIS A 2 9.25 8.64 -1.66
CA HIS A 2 9.52 9.36 -1.62
C HIS A 2 9.36 10.51 -2.15
N SER A 3 10.32 11.05 -2.26
CA SER A 3 10.38 12.37 -2.56
C SER A 3 9.85 12.77 -3.89
N ALA A 4 10.08 11.95 -4.89
CA ALA A 4 9.64 12.27 -6.24
C ALA A 4 8.13 12.35 -6.34
N ALA A 5 7.45 11.37 -5.81
CA ALA A 5 6.01 11.35 -5.85
C ALA A 5 5.44 12.50 -5.03
N ARG A 6 6.06 12.79 -3.92
CA ARG A 6 5.63 13.88 -3.09
C ARG A 6 5.76 15.22 -3.77
N ASN A 7 6.87 15.41 -4.47
CA ASN A 7 7.11 16.67 -5.15
C ASN A 7 6.10 16.91 -6.24
N SER A 8 5.78 15.89 -6.97
CA SER A 8 4.77 16.00 -8.02
C SER A 8 3.43 16.41 -7.49
N ALA A 9 2.98 15.73 -6.45
CA ALA A 9 1.70 16.01 -5.85
C ALA A 9 1.69 17.40 -5.25
N TYR A 10 2.79 17.76 -4.63
CA TYR A 10 2.92 19.03 -3.96
C TYR A 10 2.87 20.16 -4.96
N GLU A 11 3.47 19.95 -6.10
CA GLU A 11 3.52 20.94 -7.16
C GLU A 11 2.13 21.41 -7.56
N TYR A 12 1.17 20.50 -7.52
CA TYR A 12 -0.20 20.84 -7.87
C TYR A 12 -1.07 21.14 -6.66
N GLY A 13 -0.45 21.23 -5.49
CA GLY A 13 -1.19 21.56 -4.28
C GLY A 13 -2.05 20.43 -3.78
N ILE A 14 -1.83 19.21 -4.26
CA ILE A 14 -2.61 18.05 -3.86
C ILE A 14 -1.64 17.00 -3.34
N GLU A 15 -1.73 16.69 -2.07
CA GLU A 15 -0.79 15.80 -1.42
C GLU A 15 -1.25 14.36 -1.39
N VAL A 16 -0.27 13.47 -1.46
CA VAL A 16 -0.47 12.07 -1.14
C VAL A 16 0.04 11.88 0.27
N THR A 17 -0.77 11.30 1.14
CA THR A 17 -0.39 11.05 2.52
C THR A 17 -0.19 9.57 2.72
N ILE A 18 0.95 9.17 3.25
CA ILE A 18 1.27 7.77 3.48
C ILE A 18 1.66 7.61 4.93
N GLY A 19 0.99 6.70 5.62
CA GLY A 19 1.23 6.47 7.03
C GLY A 19 2.51 5.70 7.30
N ASP A 20 2.62 5.14 8.50
CA ASP A 20 3.80 4.40 8.94
C ASP A 20 3.69 2.94 8.56
N ASN A 21 4.84 2.32 8.35
CA ASN A 21 4.92 0.88 8.04
C ASN A 21 4.11 0.50 6.82
N VAL A 22 4.25 1.27 5.76
CA VAL A 22 3.54 1.00 4.51
C VAL A 22 4.50 0.34 3.53
N TRP A 23 4.04 -0.73 2.94
CA TRP A 23 4.80 -1.49 1.96
C TRP A 23 4.15 -1.32 0.61
N ILE A 24 4.87 -0.76 -0.34
CA ILE A 24 4.30 -0.50 -1.66
C ILE A 24 5.15 -1.20 -2.70
N GLY A 25 4.52 -2.08 -3.46
CA GLY A 25 5.21 -2.82 -4.51
C GLY A 25 5.59 -1.93 -5.67
N GLY A 26 6.46 -2.45 -6.53
CA GLY A 26 6.96 -1.67 -7.64
C GLY A 26 5.89 -1.29 -8.64
N ASN A 27 6.12 -0.21 -9.35
CA ASN A 27 5.22 0.27 -10.40
C ASN A 27 3.81 0.58 -9.92
N THR A 28 3.68 0.94 -8.66
CA THR A 28 2.39 1.36 -8.11
C THR A 28 2.20 2.83 -8.38
N VAL A 29 0.99 3.19 -8.79
CA VAL A 29 0.62 4.58 -9.01
C VAL A 29 -0.36 4.97 -7.93
N ILE A 30 -0.10 6.10 -7.28
CA ILE A 30 -0.99 6.61 -6.24
C ILE A 30 -1.47 7.97 -6.71
N LEU A 31 -2.78 8.10 -6.87
CA LEU A 31 -3.33 9.34 -7.40
C LEU A 31 -3.30 10.46 -6.37
N PRO A 32 -3.23 11.70 -6.82
CA PRO A 32 -3.21 12.83 -5.90
C PRO A 32 -4.41 12.84 -4.97
N GLY A 33 -4.17 13.23 -3.74
CA GLY A 33 -5.24 13.34 -2.75
C GLY A 33 -5.54 12.07 -1.99
N VAL A 34 -4.90 10.96 -2.34
CA VAL A 34 -5.13 9.69 -1.67
C VAL A 34 -4.42 9.66 -0.32
N HIS A 35 -5.07 9.10 0.69
CA HIS A 35 -4.50 8.89 2.01
C HIS A 35 -4.36 7.40 2.25
N ILE A 36 -3.15 6.96 2.54
CA ILE A 36 -2.89 5.57 2.86
C ILE A 36 -2.59 5.49 4.35
N GLY A 37 -3.32 4.64 5.05
CA GLY A 37 -3.18 4.54 6.50
C GLY A 37 -1.89 3.86 6.93
N ASP A 38 -1.85 3.46 8.18
CA ASP A 38 -0.68 2.81 8.77
C ASP A 38 -0.76 1.30 8.56
N ASN A 39 0.40 0.67 8.45
CA ASN A 39 0.49 -0.78 8.39
C ASN A 39 -0.30 -1.34 7.21
N VAL A 40 0.01 -0.83 6.03
CA VAL A 40 -0.70 -1.17 4.80
C VAL A 40 0.26 -1.84 3.83
N VAL A 41 -0.22 -2.84 3.12
CA VAL A 41 0.53 -3.50 2.07
C VAL A 41 -0.18 -3.25 0.75
N ILE A 42 0.55 -2.74 -0.22
CA ILE A 42 -0.02 -2.49 -1.54
C ILE A 42 0.78 -3.27 -2.58
N GLY A 43 0.10 -4.11 -3.32
CA GLY A 43 0.76 -4.95 -4.31
C GLY A 43 1.30 -4.18 -5.49
N GLY A 44 2.33 -4.72 -6.12
CA GLY A 44 2.95 -4.07 -7.26
C GLY A 44 2.00 -3.92 -8.43
N GLY A 45 2.21 -2.88 -9.20
CA GLY A 45 1.39 -2.62 -10.38
C GLY A 45 0.00 -2.11 -10.07
N SER A 46 -0.27 -1.72 -8.83
CA SER A 46 -1.59 -1.24 -8.44
C SER A 46 -1.77 0.22 -8.82
N VAL A 47 -3.02 0.62 -8.99
CA VAL A 47 -3.36 2.02 -9.21
C VAL A 47 -4.30 2.43 -8.10
N VAL A 48 -3.79 3.19 -7.14
CA VAL A 48 -4.53 3.55 -5.94
C VAL A 48 -5.32 4.82 -6.21
N THR A 49 -6.63 4.69 -6.27
CA THR A 49 -7.50 5.80 -6.61
C THR A 49 -8.31 6.30 -5.44
N LYS A 50 -8.33 5.56 -4.33
CA LYS A 50 -9.10 5.91 -3.14
C LYS A 50 -8.26 5.65 -1.91
N ASP A 51 -8.66 6.24 -0.80
CA ASP A 51 -7.98 6.06 0.47
C ASP A 51 -7.93 4.58 0.88
N ILE A 52 -6.83 4.21 1.50
CA ILE A 52 -6.65 2.84 1.99
C ILE A 52 -6.61 2.91 3.52
N PRO A 53 -7.50 2.22 4.22
CA PRO A 53 -7.52 2.28 5.68
C PRO A 53 -6.36 1.52 6.30
N ASP A 54 -6.14 1.77 7.59
CA ASP A 54 -5.09 1.09 8.35
C ASP A 54 -5.25 -0.42 8.29
N TRP A 55 -4.14 -1.11 8.41
CA TRP A 55 -4.11 -2.57 8.53
C TRP A 55 -4.78 -3.28 7.37
N SER A 56 -4.45 -2.85 6.16
CA SER A 56 -5.07 -3.41 4.96
C SER A 56 -4.03 -3.97 4.01
N ILE A 57 -4.46 -4.99 3.27
CA ILE A 57 -3.72 -5.48 2.11
C ILE A 57 -4.57 -5.13 0.91
N ALA A 58 -3.98 -4.41 -0.02
CA ALA A 58 -4.72 -3.91 -1.18
C ALA A 58 -3.92 -4.12 -2.46
N ALA A 59 -4.60 -4.26 -3.58
CA ALA A 59 -3.93 -4.42 -4.86
C ALA A 59 -4.91 -4.24 -6.02
N GLY A 60 -4.36 -4.10 -7.20
CA GLY A 60 -5.16 -4.11 -8.43
C GLY A 60 -5.29 -2.74 -9.07
N ASN A 61 -6.00 -2.71 -10.17
CA ASN A 61 -6.29 -1.50 -10.91
C ASN A 61 -7.77 -1.50 -11.27
N PRO A 62 -8.61 -0.74 -10.60
CA PRO A 62 -8.26 0.13 -9.47
C PRO A 62 -7.92 -0.70 -8.23
N CYS A 63 -7.06 -0.15 -7.41
CA CYS A 63 -6.62 -0.85 -6.21
C CYS A 63 -7.77 -0.98 -5.23
N LYS A 64 -7.94 -2.17 -4.69
CA LYS A 64 -9.01 -2.43 -3.72
C LYS A 64 -8.45 -3.18 -2.55
N VAL A 65 -9.05 -2.98 -1.39
CA VAL A 65 -8.66 -3.71 -0.19
C VAL A 65 -9.07 -5.17 -0.40
N ILE A 66 -8.09 -6.05 -0.29
CA ILE A 66 -8.31 -7.48 -0.43
C ILE A 66 -8.76 -8.07 0.89
N ARG A 67 -8.07 -7.71 1.95
CA ARG A 67 -8.44 -8.12 3.29
C ARG A 67 -7.70 -7.29 4.32
N LYS A 68 -8.11 -7.41 5.54
CA LYS A 68 -7.44 -6.74 6.65
C LYS A 68 -6.31 -7.61 7.18
N ILE A 69 -5.33 -6.96 7.74
CA ILE A 69 -4.22 -7.65 8.38
C ILE A 69 -4.64 -8.00 9.79
N THR A 70 -4.57 -9.28 10.14
CA THR A 70 -4.99 -9.76 11.45
C THR A 70 -3.81 -9.72 12.43
N GLU A 71 -4.09 -10.04 13.69
CA GLU A 71 -3.04 -10.14 14.70
C GLU A 71 -2.01 -11.19 14.31
N GLU A 72 -2.49 -12.27 13.78
CA GLU A 72 -1.62 -13.35 13.35
C GLU A 72 -0.71 -12.88 12.21
N ASP A 73 -1.28 -12.15 11.28
CA ASP A 73 -0.52 -11.58 10.17
C ASP A 73 0.54 -10.63 10.65
N LYS A 74 0.25 -9.85 11.68
CA LYS A 74 1.21 -8.90 12.21
C LYS A 74 2.49 -9.58 12.63
N GLN A 75 2.38 -10.67 13.35
CA GLN A 75 3.56 -11.39 13.78
C GLN A 75 4.31 -11.96 12.61
N TYR A 76 3.58 -12.50 11.69
CA TYR A 76 4.15 -13.15 10.53
C TYR A 76 4.88 -12.15 9.63
N TYR A 77 4.21 -11.10 9.26
CA TYR A 77 4.74 -10.14 8.30
C TYR A 77 5.85 -9.27 8.88
N PHE A 78 5.67 -8.81 10.09
CA PHE A 78 6.56 -7.78 10.62
C PHE A 78 7.62 -8.33 11.56
N ARG A 79 7.55 -9.61 11.85
CA ARG A 79 8.48 -10.20 12.77
C ARG A 79 9.42 -11.16 12.10
N ASP A 80 8.88 -12.08 11.32
CA ASP A 80 9.66 -13.13 10.71
C ASP A 80 10.13 -12.81 9.32
N ARG A 81 9.79 -11.68 8.84
CA ARG A 81 10.22 -11.23 7.52
C ARG A 81 9.75 -12.10 6.39
N LYS A 82 8.63 -12.72 6.56
CA LYS A 82 8.01 -13.49 5.49
C LYS A 82 7.02 -12.66 4.71
N PHE A 83 7.04 -11.42 5.02
CA PHE A 83 6.18 -10.43 4.46
C PHE A 83 6.12 -10.46 2.93
N ASP A 84 7.28 -10.49 2.29
CA ASP A 84 7.34 -10.44 0.83
C ASP A 84 6.68 -11.65 0.21
N ASP A 85 6.99 -12.82 0.73
CA ASP A 85 6.46 -14.05 0.18
C ASP A 85 4.96 -14.14 0.35
N GLU A 86 4.50 -13.83 1.54
CA GLU A 86 3.07 -13.91 1.83
C GLU A 86 2.28 -12.88 1.03
N ALA A 87 2.78 -11.67 1.00
CA ALA A 87 2.12 -10.63 0.25
C ALA A 87 2.04 -10.99 -1.21
N TRP A 88 3.11 -11.55 -1.74
CA TRP A 88 3.15 -11.95 -3.13
C TRP A 88 2.15 -13.05 -3.43
N GLU A 89 2.04 -14.03 -2.53
CA GLU A 89 1.08 -15.11 -2.73
C GLU A 89 -0.34 -14.61 -2.79
N VAL A 90 -0.67 -13.69 -1.91
CA VAL A 90 -2.01 -13.12 -1.90
C VAL A 90 -2.29 -12.37 -3.20
N ILE A 91 -1.34 -11.59 -3.62
CA ILE A 91 -1.51 -10.71 -4.77
C ILE A 91 -1.56 -11.48 -6.08
N LYS A 92 -0.70 -12.46 -6.23
CA LYS A 92 -0.63 -13.14 -7.51
C LYS A 92 -1.83 -14.03 -7.78
N ASN A 93 -2.62 -14.30 -6.77
CA ASN A 93 -3.84 -15.08 -6.93
C ASN A 93 -5.06 -14.23 -7.24
N LEU A 94 -4.85 -12.97 -7.47
CA LEU A 94 -5.91 -12.09 -7.91
C LEU A 94 -6.12 -12.23 -9.41
#